data_94b22dc417894baf01f045ba9f675351
#
_entry.id   94b22dc417894baf01f045ba9f675351
#
_cell.length_a   1.000
_cell.length_b   1.000
_cell.length_c   1.000
_cell.angle_alpha   90.00
_cell.angle_beta   90.00
_cell.angle_gamma   90.00
#
_symmetry.space_group_name_H-M   'P 1'
#
loop_
_entity.id
_entity.type
_entity.pdbx_description
1 polymer ?
#
loop_
_entity_poly.entity_id
_entity_poly.type
_entity_poly.pdbx_seq_one_letter_code
_entity_poly.pdbx_strand_id
1 'polypeptide(L)'
;MAGQSGRVFEELSAVTSGVKDVRDVLTRAHERLVSRGQETVLFIDEVHRFSKSQQDALLPAVENRDVTFIGATTENPSFSIIKPLLSRSVVVKLESLEPDQLIELVQRALTDDRGLRGEVKATDEAIADIVRMAGGDARKSLTILEAAAGAVTGDEARKKGARRPIITPEIVATTKTAMTITT
;
A
#
# COMPACT_ATOMS: atom_id res chain seq x y z
N MET A 1 -0.02 10.23 7.09
CA MET A 1 -1.25 11.06 7.27
C MET A 1 -1.74 11.08 8.71
N ALA A 2 -2.07 9.95 9.37
CA ALA A 2 -2.53 9.97 10.76
C ALA A 2 -1.50 10.59 11.74
N GLY A 3 -0.22 10.32 11.58
CA GLY A 3 0.86 10.90 12.40
C GLY A 3 1.00 12.43 12.32
N GLN A 4 0.50 13.06 11.25
CA GLN A 4 0.49 14.52 11.10
C GLN A 4 -0.73 15.19 11.75
N SER A 5 -1.80 14.43 12.02
CA SER A 5 -3.05 14.94 12.60
C SER A 5 -3.13 14.79 14.11
N GLY A 6 -2.11 14.23 14.78
CA GLY A 6 -2.14 13.94 16.21
C GLY A 6 -3.08 12.80 16.63
N ARG A 7 -3.72 12.12 15.66
CA ARG A 7 -4.60 10.99 15.87
C ARG A 7 -3.82 9.69 16.00
N VAL A 8 -4.33 8.77 16.80
CA VAL A 8 -3.79 7.40 16.85
C VAL A 8 -4.22 6.64 15.61
N PHE A 9 -3.29 5.93 15.01
CA PHE A 9 -3.57 5.05 13.87
C PHE A 9 -3.58 3.60 14.34
N GLU A 10 -4.70 2.93 14.14
CA GLU A 10 -4.86 1.48 14.36
C GLU A 10 -5.19 0.82 13.02
N GLU A 11 -4.56 -0.30 12.76
CA GLU A 11 -4.76 -1.07 11.53
C GLU A 11 -5.22 -2.48 11.85
N LEU A 12 -6.22 -2.95 11.13
CA LEU A 12 -6.69 -4.33 11.14
C LEU A 12 -6.65 -4.90 9.74
N SER A 13 -6.20 -6.15 9.64
CA SER A 13 -6.33 -6.92 8.40
C SER A 13 -7.56 -7.81 8.49
N ALA A 14 -8.48 -7.68 7.54
CA ALA A 14 -9.66 -8.54 7.49
C ALA A 14 -9.35 -10.02 7.27
N VAL A 15 -8.12 -10.35 6.85
CA VAL A 15 -7.67 -11.73 6.65
C VAL A 15 -7.34 -12.42 7.97
N THR A 16 -6.76 -11.68 8.94
CA THR A 16 -6.21 -12.25 10.17
C THR A 16 -6.98 -11.88 11.44
N SER A 17 -7.82 -10.83 11.39
CA SER A 17 -8.51 -10.30 12.56
C SER A 17 -9.89 -10.94 12.76
N GLY A 18 -10.17 -11.40 13.99
CA GLY A 18 -11.48 -11.89 14.40
C GLY A 18 -12.38 -10.79 14.97
N VAL A 19 -13.63 -11.14 15.31
CA VAL A 19 -14.58 -10.22 15.98
C VAL A 19 -14.02 -9.69 17.29
N LYS A 20 -13.26 -10.50 18.02
CA LYS A 20 -12.63 -10.10 19.29
C LYS A 20 -11.61 -8.98 19.06
N ASP A 21 -10.74 -9.13 18.05
CA ASP A 21 -9.72 -8.13 17.74
C ASP A 21 -10.35 -6.79 17.38
N VAL A 22 -11.44 -6.81 16.60
CA VAL A 22 -12.22 -5.61 16.29
C VAL A 22 -12.71 -4.94 17.57
N ARG A 23 -13.36 -5.69 18.46
CA ARG A 23 -13.89 -5.14 19.72
C ARG A 23 -12.80 -4.59 20.64
N ASP A 24 -11.66 -5.27 20.72
CA ASP A 24 -10.54 -4.83 21.57
C ASP A 24 -9.96 -3.50 21.07
N VAL A 25 -9.83 -3.32 19.76
CA VAL A 25 -9.41 -2.04 19.16
C VAL A 25 -10.42 -0.93 19.44
N LEU A 26 -11.72 -1.20 19.26
CA LEU A 26 -12.77 -0.23 19.48
C LEU A 26 -12.87 0.20 20.97
N THR A 27 -12.71 -0.74 21.89
CA THR A 27 -12.67 -0.46 23.34
C THR A 27 -11.51 0.48 23.67
N ARG A 28 -10.31 0.17 23.19
CA ARG A 28 -9.14 1.05 23.38
C ARG A 28 -9.32 2.43 22.76
N ALA A 29 -9.97 2.52 21.61
CA ALA A 29 -10.25 3.79 20.95
C ALA A 29 -11.21 4.65 21.78
N HIS A 30 -12.29 4.05 22.30
CA HIS A 30 -13.24 4.72 23.18
C HIS A 30 -12.58 5.20 24.48
N GLU A 31 -11.80 4.35 25.15
CA GLU A 31 -11.06 4.70 26.36
C GLU A 31 -10.09 5.88 26.14
N ARG A 32 -9.38 5.90 25.02
CA ARG A 32 -8.47 7.00 24.65
C ARG A 32 -9.23 8.30 24.42
N LEU A 33 -10.36 8.21 23.72
CA LEU A 33 -11.19 9.38 23.44
C LEU A 33 -11.73 9.99 24.74
N VAL A 34 -12.29 9.16 25.64
CA VAL A 34 -12.88 9.61 26.91
C VAL A 34 -11.81 10.13 27.87
N SER A 35 -10.67 9.43 28.00
CA SER A 35 -9.65 9.76 28.99
C SER A 35 -8.70 10.88 28.57
N ARG A 36 -8.45 11.04 27.27
CA ARG A 36 -7.41 11.94 26.74
C ARG A 36 -7.89 12.87 25.63
N GLY A 37 -9.16 12.74 25.18
CA GLY A 37 -9.67 13.46 24.02
C GLY A 37 -8.94 13.08 22.72
N GLN A 38 -8.26 11.92 22.69
CA GLN A 38 -7.43 11.52 21.56
C GLN A 38 -8.21 10.63 20.59
N GLU A 39 -8.43 11.16 19.39
CA GLU A 39 -9.15 10.46 18.32
C GLU A 39 -8.32 9.32 17.74
N THR A 40 -9.02 8.28 17.26
CA THR A 40 -8.42 7.12 16.59
C THR A 40 -8.89 7.04 15.14
N VAL A 41 -7.96 6.86 14.20
CA VAL A 41 -8.24 6.43 12.83
C VAL A 41 -8.07 4.92 12.79
N LEU A 42 -9.17 4.22 12.49
CA LEU A 42 -9.16 2.77 12.29
C LEU A 42 -9.16 2.47 10.78
N PHE A 43 -8.06 1.92 10.30
CA PHE A 43 -7.93 1.46 8.93
C PHE A 43 -8.14 -0.06 8.86
N ILE A 44 -8.99 -0.51 7.95
CA ILE A 44 -9.24 -1.93 7.69
C ILE A 44 -8.96 -2.22 6.23
N ASP A 45 -7.91 -2.99 5.97
CA ASP A 45 -7.57 -3.46 4.64
C ASP A 45 -8.43 -4.67 4.27
N GLU A 46 -8.79 -4.77 2.98
CA GLU A 46 -9.63 -5.84 2.44
C GLU A 46 -10.95 -6.03 3.22
N VAL A 47 -11.60 -4.92 3.59
CA VAL A 47 -12.78 -4.91 4.47
C VAL A 47 -13.94 -5.79 3.96
N HIS A 48 -13.99 -6.10 2.65
CA HIS A 48 -14.95 -7.03 2.06
C HIS A 48 -14.83 -8.47 2.58
N ARG A 49 -13.68 -8.82 3.18
CA ARG A 49 -13.47 -10.14 3.81
C ARG A 49 -14.02 -10.22 5.22
N PHE A 50 -14.43 -9.10 5.81
CA PHE A 50 -15.10 -9.13 7.09
C PHE A 50 -16.49 -9.76 6.96
N SER A 51 -16.81 -10.71 7.84
CA SER A 51 -18.16 -11.23 8.00
C SER A 51 -19.14 -10.11 8.39
N LYS A 52 -20.41 -10.35 8.21
CA LYS A 52 -21.46 -9.41 8.66
C LYS A 52 -21.31 -9.08 10.15
N SER A 53 -21.04 -10.08 11.00
CA SER A 53 -20.85 -9.87 12.46
C SER A 53 -19.66 -8.99 12.80
N GLN A 54 -18.58 -9.05 12.02
CA GLN A 54 -17.43 -8.17 12.19
C GLN A 54 -17.75 -6.75 11.75
N GLN A 55 -18.46 -6.59 10.64
CA GLN A 55 -18.91 -5.28 10.17
C GLN A 55 -19.95 -4.67 11.10
N ASP A 56 -20.90 -5.47 11.63
CA ASP A 56 -21.87 -5.01 12.62
C ASP A 56 -21.19 -4.53 13.92
N ALA A 57 -20.10 -5.16 14.32
CA ALA A 57 -19.34 -4.74 15.50
C ALA A 57 -18.71 -3.34 15.37
N LEU A 58 -18.49 -2.85 14.15
CA LEU A 58 -17.97 -1.50 13.90
C LEU A 58 -19.02 -0.41 14.08
N LEU A 59 -20.32 -0.73 13.86
CA LEU A 59 -21.38 0.27 13.79
C LEU A 59 -21.46 1.19 15.02
N PRO A 60 -21.48 0.69 16.27
CA PRO A 60 -21.58 1.56 17.43
C PRO A 60 -20.46 2.60 17.50
N ALA A 61 -19.22 2.17 17.24
CA ALA A 61 -18.05 3.06 17.30
C ALA A 61 -18.01 4.10 16.16
N VAL A 62 -18.53 3.75 14.98
CA VAL A 62 -18.69 4.70 13.88
C VAL A 62 -19.83 5.68 14.15
N GLU A 63 -20.95 5.22 14.69
CA GLU A 63 -22.11 6.04 15.07
C GLU A 63 -21.77 7.03 16.18
N ASN A 64 -21.07 6.58 17.22
CA ASN A 64 -20.66 7.40 18.36
C ASN A 64 -19.45 8.28 18.04
N ARG A 65 -18.83 8.12 16.86
CA ARG A 65 -17.58 8.80 16.48
C ARG A 65 -16.39 8.47 17.40
N ASP A 66 -16.37 7.27 17.97
CA ASP A 66 -15.23 6.79 18.75
C ASP A 66 -14.00 6.56 17.85
N VAL A 67 -14.25 6.26 16.57
CA VAL A 67 -13.23 6.10 15.55
C VAL A 67 -13.60 6.82 14.24
N THR A 68 -12.59 7.31 13.53
CA THR A 68 -12.70 7.61 12.10
C THR A 68 -12.38 6.33 11.33
N PHE A 69 -13.42 5.72 10.76
CA PHE A 69 -13.27 4.47 10.01
C PHE A 69 -12.83 4.72 8.56
N ILE A 70 -11.82 3.97 8.10
CA ILE A 70 -11.36 3.92 6.72
C ILE A 70 -11.28 2.45 6.32
N GLY A 71 -12.12 2.03 5.39
CA GLY A 71 -12.09 0.70 4.81
C GLY A 71 -11.54 0.73 3.38
N ALA A 72 -10.56 -0.12 3.09
CA ALA A 72 -10.08 -0.35 1.74
C ALA A 72 -10.67 -1.66 1.19
N THR A 73 -11.03 -1.68 -0.08
CA THR A 73 -11.54 -2.87 -0.76
C THR A 73 -11.25 -2.82 -2.24
N THR A 74 -11.00 -3.99 -2.83
CA THR A 74 -10.92 -4.19 -4.28
C THR A 74 -12.26 -4.55 -4.91
N GLU A 75 -13.29 -4.80 -4.08
CA GLU A 75 -14.64 -5.13 -4.53
C GLU A 75 -15.56 -3.91 -4.53
N ASN A 76 -16.70 -4.04 -5.23
CA ASN A 76 -17.73 -3.00 -5.18
C ASN A 76 -18.35 -2.95 -3.78
N PRO A 77 -18.21 -1.82 -3.04
CA PRO A 77 -18.69 -1.70 -1.67
C PRO A 77 -20.19 -1.96 -1.51
N SER A 78 -20.98 -1.71 -2.54
CA SER A 78 -22.44 -1.91 -2.50
C SER A 78 -22.85 -3.37 -2.31
N PHE A 79 -21.98 -4.31 -2.63
CA PHE A 79 -22.25 -5.75 -2.48
C PHE A 79 -21.54 -6.37 -1.27
N SER A 80 -20.40 -5.82 -0.87
CA SER A 80 -19.55 -6.41 0.15
C SER A 80 -19.63 -5.75 1.52
N ILE A 81 -20.15 -4.51 1.58
CA ILE A 81 -20.31 -3.76 2.83
C ILE A 81 -21.78 -3.72 3.24
N ILE A 82 -22.06 -3.94 4.52
CA ILE A 82 -23.42 -3.86 5.04
C ILE A 82 -24.00 -2.45 4.86
N LYS A 83 -25.27 -2.38 4.51
CA LYS A 83 -25.97 -1.10 4.24
C LYS A 83 -25.84 -0.06 5.37
N PRO A 84 -25.98 -0.43 6.67
CA PRO A 84 -25.82 0.53 7.76
C PRO A 84 -24.45 1.18 7.82
N LEU A 85 -23.37 0.42 7.54
CA LEU A 85 -22.02 0.95 7.53
C LEU A 85 -21.76 1.82 6.29
N LEU A 86 -22.22 1.35 5.12
CA LEU A 86 -22.07 2.07 3.86
C LEU A 86 -22.81 3.42 3.87
N SER A 87 -24.01 3.48 4.47
CA SER A 87 -24.79 4.73 4.56
C SER A 87 -24.15 5.81 5.43
N ARG A 88 -23.18 5.44 6.27
CA ARG A 88 -22.42 6.34 7.15
C ARG A 88 -21.01 6.61 6.61
N SER A 89 -20.70 6.13 5.41
CA SER A 89 -19.39 6.23 4.78
C SER A 89 -19.44 7.03 3.50
N VAL A 90 -18.33 7.66 3.15
CA VAL A 90 -18.13 8.26 1.83
C VAL A 90 -17.32 7.25 1.00
N VAL A 91 -17.85 6.90 -0.15
CA VAL A 91 -17.13 6.01 -1.09
C VAL A 91 -16.23 6.86 -1.98
N VAL A 92 -14.93 6.56 -1.92
CA VAL A 92 -13.91 7.17 -2.77
C VAL A 92 -13.34 6.10 -3.69
N LYS A 93 -13.44 6.32 -5.00
CA LYS A 93 -12.84 5.44 -6.00
C LYS A 93 -11.42 5.92 -6.29
N LEU A 94 -10.46 5.01 -6.17
CA LEU A 94 -9.09 5.25 -6.59
C LEU A 94 -8.90 4.75 -8.02
N GLU A 95 -8.31 5.60 -8.85
CA GLU A 95 -7.97 5.24 -10.23
C GLU A 95 -6.52 4.73 -10.30
N SER A 96 -6.23 3.96 -11.34
CA SER A 96 -4.86 3.57 -11.66
C SER A 96 -3.99 4.81 -11.91
N LEU A 97 -2.70 4.72 -11.60
CA LEU A 97 -1.79 5.82 -11.86
C LEU A 97 -1.52 5.97 -13.37
N GLU A 98 -1.47 7.21 -13.81
CA GLU A 98 -1.05 7.55 -15.17
C GLU A 98 0.45 7.29 -15.36
N PRO A 99 0.92 7.07 -16.62
CA PRO A 99 2.32 6.80 -16.90
C PRO A 99 3.28 7.83 -16.32
N ASP A 100 2.98 9.12 -16.42
CA ASP A 100 3.82 10.20 -15.90
C ASP A 100 3.96 10.14 -14.37
N GLN A 101 2.89 9.80 -13.66
CA GLN A 101 2.89 9.62 -12.21
C GLN A 101 3.75 8.41 -11.78
N LEU A 102 3.73 7.34 -12.58
CA LEU A 102 4.60 6.18 -12.36
C LEU A 102 6.07 6.50 -12.67
N ILE A 103 6.36 7.28 -13.70
CA ILE A 103 7.72 7.76 -14.00
C ILE A 103 8.27 8.53 -12.79
N GLU A 104 7.51 9.50 -12.27
CA GLU A 104 7.88 10.29 -11.11
C GLU A 104 8.13 9.39 -9.88
N LEU A 105 7.25 8.41 -9.64
CA LEU A 105 7.39 7.46 -8.54
C LEU A 105 8.69 6.65 -8.65
N VAL A 106 9.00 6.11 -9.83
CA VAL A 106 10.21 5.31 -10.09
C VAL A 106 11.46 6.17 -9.93
N GLN A 107 11.48 7.38 -10.48
CA GLN A 107 12.59 8.34 -10.34
C GLN A 107 12.83 8.70 -8.87
N ARG A 108 11.76 8.95 -8.12
CA ARG A 108 11.86 9.20 -6.68
C ARG A 108 12.41 7.99 -5.93
N ALA A 109 11.96 6.78 -6.26
CA ALA A 109 12.45 5.56 -5.63
C ALA A 109 13.94 5.28 -5.89
N LEU A 110 14.47 5.73 -7.03
CA LEU A 110 15.90 5.64 -7.32
C LEU A 110 16.76 6.52 -6.37
N THR A 111 16.23 7.63 -5.86
CA THR A 111 17.00 8.66 -5.12
C THR A 111 16.63 8.77 -3.64
N ASP A 112 15.39 8.45 -3.24
CA ASP A 112 14.88 8.60 -1.87
C ASP A 112 15.61 7.63 -0.91
N ASP A 113 15.83 8.07 0.35
CA ASP A 113 16.47 7.25 1.39
C ASP A 113 15.72 5.96 1.72
N ARG A 114 14.41 5.95 1.50
CA ARG A 114 13.56 4.75 1.65
C ARG A 114 13.60 3.83 0.44
N GLY A 115 14.21 4.26 -0.66
CA GLY A 115 14.40 3.52 -1.90
C GLY A 115 15.84 3.10 -2.12
N LEU A 116 16.35 3.34 -3.33
CA LEU A 116 17.68 2.92 -3.76
C LEU A 116 18.81 3.94 -3.45
N ARG A 117 18.50 5.03 -2.78
CA ARG A 117 19.48 6.03 -2.26
C ARG A 117 20.46 6.58 -3.30
N GLY A 118 20.12 6.53 -4.58
CA GLY A 118 21.01 6.92 -5.67
C GLY A 118 22.20 5.96 -5.91
N GLU A 119 22.17 4.77 -5.31
CA GLU A 119 23.21 3.74 -5.49
C GLU A 119 23.18 3.13 -6.89
N VAL A 120 21.99 3.12 -7.51
CA VAL A 120 21.71 2.60 -8.84
C VAL A 120 21.13 3.72 -9.70
N LYS A 121 21.48 3.75 -10.97
CA LYS A 121 20.84 4.59 -11.98
C LYS A 121 19.98 3.74 -12.93
N ALA A 122 19.05 4.37 -13.61
CA ALA A 122 18.29 3.75 -14.70
C ALA A 122 18.30 4.68 -15.91
N THR A 123 18.28 4.11 -17.11
CA THR A 123 18.08 4.89 -18.34
C THR A 123 16.61 5.26 -18.48
N ASP A 124 16.31 6.31 -19.23
CA ASP A 124 14.92 6.74 -19.45
C ASP A 124 14.09 5.65 -20.15
N GLU A 125 14.72 4.89 -21.06
CA GLU A 125 14.08 3.75 -21.73
C GLU A 125 13.77 2.62 -20.73
N ALA A 126 14.66 2.34 -19.77
CA ALA A 126 14.42 1.35 -18.74
C ALA A 126 13.26 1.77 -17.81
N ILE A 127 13.19 3.06 -17.46
CA ILE A 127 12.06 3.61 -16.68
C ILE A 127 10.75 3.46 -17.47
N ALA A 128 10.74 3.80 -18.75
CA ALA A 128 9.58 3.64 -19.61
C ALA A 128 9.12 2.18 -19.70
N ASP A 129 10.04 1.23 -19.79
CA ASP A 129 9.73 -0.20 -19.80
C ASP A 129 9.14 -0.68 -18.48
N ILE A 130 9.69 -0.25 -17.32
CA ILE A 130 9.14 -0.53 -15.98
C ILE A 130 7.70 -0.03 -15.90
N VAL A 131 7.45 1.22 -16.30
CA VAL A 131 6.13 1.85 -16.26
C VAL A 131 5.13 1.13 -17.16
N ARG A 132 5.52 0.78 -18.39
CA ARG A 132 4.70 0.02 -19.31
C ARG A 132 4.32 -1.36 -18.75
N MET A 133 5.27 -2.06 -18.13
CA MET A 133 5.04 -3.37 -17.51
C MET A 133 4.17 -3.28 -16.25
N ALA A 134 4.24 -2.18 -15.51
CA ALA A 134 3.45 -1.95 -14.31
C ALA A 134 1.96 -1.75 -14.62
N GLY A 135 1.62 -1.10 -15.75
CA GLY A 135 0.23 -0.94 -16.19
C GLY A 135 -0.64 -0.15 -15.21
N GLY A 136 -0.11 0.94 -14.62
CA GLY A 136 -0.86 1.77 -13.66
C GLY A 136 -0.70 1.36 -12.19
N ASP A 137 0.00 0.26 -11.91
CA ASP A 137 0.21 -0.28 -10.55
C ASP A 137 1.54 0.19 -9.96
N ALA A 138 1.46 1.04 -8.91
CA ALA A 138 2.62 1.57 -8.20
C ALA A 138 3.46 0.47 -7.53
N ARG A 139 2.83 -0.49 -6.86
CA ARG A 139 3.52 -1.58 -6.17
C ARG A 139 4.30 -2.42 -7.17
N LYS A 140 3.67 -2.78 -8.28
CA LYS A 140 4.29 -3.55 -9.34
C LYS A 140 5.47 -2.80 -9.97
N SER A 141 5.37 -1.48 -10.18
CA SER A 141 6.48 -0.69 -10.71
C SER A 141 7.71 -0.71 -9.79
N LEU A 142 7.48 -0.55 -8.47
CA LEU A 142 8.55 -0.60 -7.49
C LEU A 142 9.15 -2.01 -7.35
N THR A 143 8.34 -3.06 -7.42
CA THR A 143 8.82 -4.44 -7.39
C THR A 143 9.70 -4.76 -8.60
N ILE A 144 9.33 -4.30 -9.80
CA ILE A 144 10.15 -4.47 -11.00
C ILE A 144 11.46 -3.70 -10.87
N LEU A 145 11.41 -2.45 -10.36
CA LEU A 145 12.60 -1.64 -10.12
C LEU A 145 13.56 -2.31 -9.14
N GLU A 146 13.05 -2.81 -8.01
CA GLU A 146 13.84 -3.49 -6.99
C GLU A 146 14.54 -4.74 -7.54
N ALA A 147 13.80 -5.56 -8.28
CA ALA A 147 14.35 -6.75 -8.91
C ALA A 147 15.42 -6.42 -9.96
N ALA A 148 15.20 -5.38 -10.79
CA ALA A 148 16.20 -4.90 -11.75
C ALA A 148 17.44 -4.32 -11.06
N ALA A 149 17.26 -3.59 -9.95
CA ALA A 149 18.37 -3.10 -9.13
C ALA A 149 19.18 -4.25 -8.52
N GLY A 150 18.51 -5.28 -7.99
CA GLY A 150 19.16 -6.50 -7.50
C GLY A 150 20.02 -7.20 -8.56
N ALA A 151 19.52 -7.26 -9.80
CA ALA A 151 20.25 -7.88 -10.91
C ALA A 151 21.54 -7.12 -11.27
N VAL A 152 21.58 -5.80 -11.15
CA VAL A 152 22.79 -5.00 -11.47
C VAL A 152 23.73 -4.81 -10.27
N THR A 153 23.27 -5.10 -9.04
CA THR A 153 24.09 -4.98 -7.82
C THR A 153 24.62 -6.31 -7.31
N GLY A 154 24.24 -7.44 -7.90
CA GLY A 154 24.69 -8.79 -7.52
C GLY A 154 26.20 -8.98 -7.58
N ASP A 155 26.69 -10.06 -6.97
CA ASP A 155 28.13 -10.32 -6.75
C ASP A 155 29.02 -10.26 -8.00
N GLU A 156 28.49 -10.57 -9.17
CA GLU A 156 29.23 -10.47 -10.43
C GLU A 156 29.43 -9.02 -10.90
N ALA A 157 28.48 -8.14 -10.61
CA ALA A 157 28.59 -6.72 -10.93
C ALA A 157 29.61 -6.01 -10.02
N ARG A 158 29.71 -6.40 -8.75
CA ARG A 158 30.70 -5.89 -7.79
C ARG A 158 32.13 -6.23 -8.19
N LYS A 159 32.37 -7.38 -8.84
CA LYS A 159 33.70 -7.80 -9.30
C LYS A 159 34.26 -6.96 -10.47
N LYS A 160 33.41 -6.22 -11.16
CA LYS A 160 33.81 -5.40 -12.34
C LYS A 160 34.20 -3.96 -12.02
N GLY A 161 34.24 -3.55 -10.74
CA GLY A 161 34.69 -2.20 -10.33
C GLY A 161 33.86 -1.05 -10.94
N ALA A 162 32.62 -1.31 -11.31
CA ALA A 162 31.77 -0.37 -12.03
C ALA A 162 31.37 0.81 -11.14
N ARG A 163 31.64 2.01 -11.61
CA ARG A 163 30.97 3.24 -11.12
C ARG A 163 29.48 3.03 -11.25
N ARG A 164 28.71 3.16 -10.16
CA ARG A 164 27.24 3.10 -10.03
C ARG A 164 26.55 2.25 -11.10
N PRO A 165 26.01 1.08 -10.73
CA PRO A 165 25.32 0.19 -11.67
C PRO A 165 24.16 0.93 -12.35
N ILE A 166 23.90 0.58 -13.63
CA ILE A 166 22.86 1.19 -14.46
C ILE A 166 21.89 0.11 -14.91
N ILE A 167 20.61 0.34 -14.63
CA ILE A 167 19.50 -0.48 -15.15
C ILE A 167 19.25 -0.06 -16.59
N THR A 168 19.32 -1.03 -17.50
CA THR A 168 19.01 -0.86 -18.93
C THR A 168 17.74 -1.65 -19.31
N PRO A 169 17.15 -1.42 -20.49
CA PRO A 169 15.97 -2.17 -20.94
C PRO A 169 16.18 -3.70 -20.95
N GLU A 170 17.38 -4.16 -21.27
CA GLU A 170 17.72 -5.59 -21.30
C GLU A 170 17.64 -6.20 -19.90
N ILE A 171 18.08 -5.47 -18.86
CA ILE A 171 17.97 -5.90 -17.47
C ILE A 171 16.50 -6.00 -17.06
N VAL A 172 15.69 -5.01 -17.41
CA VAL A 172 14.25 -5.01 -17.12
C VAL A 172 13.56 -6.19 -17.79
N ALA A 173 13.90 -6.48 -19.05
CA ALA A 173 13.35 -7.62 -19.79
C ALA A 173 13.71 -8.97 -19.15
N THR A 174 14.96 -9.14 -18.70
CA THR A 174 15.43 -10.35 -18.01
C THR A 174 14.69 -10.55 -16.67
N THR A 175 14.47 -9.48 -15.94
CA THR A 175 13.74 -9.49 -14.67
C THR A 175 12.30 -9.98 -14.84
N LYS A 176 11.63 -9.60 -15.93
CA LYS A 176 10.29 -10.09 -16.25
C LYS A 176 10.23 -11.62 -16.33
N THR A 177 11.19 -12.24 -16.99
CA THR A 177 11.25 -13.69 -17.14
C THR A 177 11.42 -14.40 -15.80
N ALA A 178 12.27 -13.87 -14.91
CA ALA A 178 12.48 -14.41 -13.57
C ALA A 178 11.20 -14.32 -12.69
N MET A 179 10.47 -13.22 -12.77
CA MET A 179 9.21 -13.02 -12.01
C MET A 179 8.08 -13.95 -12.47
N THR A 180 8.05 -14.37 -13.74
CA THR A 180 7.01 -15.27 -14.27
C THR A 180 7.23 -16.73 -13.85
N ILE A 181 8.43 -17.11 -13.46
CA ILE A 181 8.77 -18.50 -13.07
C ILE A 181 8.45 -18.77 -11.58
N THR A 182 8.24 -17.73 -10.76
CA THR A 182 8.03 -17.85 -9.31
C THR A 182 6.54 -17.84 -8.91
N THR A 183 5.61 -17.87 -9.86
CA THR A 183 4.15 -17.96 -9.66
C THR A 183 3.67 -19.35 -10.01
#